data_f5ea1ae118977b157c81dc6486cfa0e2
#
_entry.id   f5ea1ae118977b157c81dc6486cfa0e2
#
_cell.length_a   1.000
_cell.length_b   1.000
_cell.length_c   1.000
_cell.angle_alpha   90.00
_cell.angle_beta   90.00
_cell.angle_gamma   90.00
#
_symmetry.space_group_name_H-M   'P 1'
#
loop_
_entity.id
_entity.type
_entity.pdbx_description
1 polymer ?
#
loop_
_entity_poly.entity_id
_entity_poly.type
_entity_poly.pdbx_seq_one_letter_code
_entity_poly.pdbx_strand_id
1 'polypeptide(L)'
;MYRKKSRGWYKHKDFILIDLACLFMALILAYLIRNGSVRNLFTLGIYRNVMIFVILVDLFLIILFESYKGVLRRGRYQELRSVIRQMILIELASGLYLFTVSGGHIFSRIILYLMGIFYVLLSYCTRIIWKKRLLHKMAEGGEHSLYIVTNYDLASKVIQNVKEHNYNRYNINGLILIDKDMTGKEIVGVPVVADLNNAPSFICQQWVDEVFVNVDETYPYPQELIEELLEMGMPVHVNLAKVRSTPGQKQFVEAIGGYTVLTTTMNYATDRQALAKRVLDILGGLVGCFLTGIIFIFIAPAIYISSPGPIFFSQTRIGKNGKPFKMYKFRSMYMDAEERKAELMAQNKMSDGRMFKLDFDPRVIGNKILPDGTRKTGIGEFIRKTSLDEFPQFWNVLNGSMSLVGTRPILQDELRQYELHHRARIAIKPGITGMWQVSGRSDITDFEEVVRLDTEYISNWNFGLDIKILFKTVIMVLKREGSV
;
A
#
# COMPACT_ATOMS: atom_id res chain seq x y z
N MET A 1 -4.41 -7.00 3.63
CA MET A 1 -3.62 -8.23 3.60
C MET A 1 -2.22 -7.93 4.09
N TYR A 2 -1.74 -8.71 5.05
CA TYR A 2 -0.38 -8.55 5.59
C TYR A 2 0.65 -8.90 4.52
N ARG A 3 1.66 -8.05 4.37
CA ARG A 3 2.76 -8.30 3.45
C ARG A 3 3.88 -8.99 4.22
N LYS A 4 4.04 -10.32 4.01
CA LYS A 4 5.21 -11.03 4.53
C LYS A 4 6.46 -10.35 3.98
N LYS A 5 7.24 -9.72 4.86
CA LYS A 5 8.48 -9.06 4.45
C LYS A 5 9.48 -10.11 3.99
N SER A 6 9.74 -10.11 2.69
CA SER A 6 10.89 -10.84 2.19
C SER A 6 12.16 -10.10 2.65
N ARG A 7 13.18 -10.86 3.02
CA ARG A 7 14.55 -10.34 3.19
C ARG A 7 15.16 -9.92 1.84
N GLY A 8 14.33 -9.76 0.80
CA GLY A 8 14.72 -9.61 -0.60
C GLY A 8 15.26 -8.23 -0.97
N TRP A 9 16.03 -8.20 -2.03
CA TRP A 9 16.63 -7.05 -2.71
C TRP A 9 15.63 -5.96 -3.12
N TYR A 10 14.37 -6.33 -3.31
CA TYR A 10 13.28 -5.47 -3.78
C TYR A 10 12.86 -4.38 -2.78
N LYS A 11 13.28 -4.47 -1.52
CA LYS A 11 12.97 -3.48 -0.48
C LYS A 11 13.62 -2.12 -0.73
N HIS A 12 14.69 -2.09 -1.51
CA HIS A 12 15.55 -0.94 -1.72
C HIS A 12 15.61 -0.54 -3.21
N LYS A 13 14.42 -0.26 -3.81
CA LYS A 13 14.30 0.19 -5.21
C LYS A 13 15.03 1.50 -5.48
N ASP A 14 15.07 2.38 -4.48
CA ASP A 14 15.79 3.63 -4.50
C ASP A 14 17.27 3.42 -4.80
N PHE A 15 17.91 2.40 -4.19
CA PHE A 15 19.31 2.05 -4.48
C PHE A 15 19.49 1.50 -5.90
N ILE A 16 18.50 0.75 -6.42
CA ILE A 16 18.55 0.27 -7.81
C ILE A 16 18.54 1.45 -8.79
N LEU A 17 17.63 2.40 -8.58
CA LEU A 17 17.52 3.58 -9.43
C LEU A 17 18.79 4.46 -9.36
N ILE A 18 19.35 4.62 -8.18
CA ILE A 18 20.61 5.37 -7.98
C ILE A 18 21.75 4.70 -8.73
N ASP A 19 21.89 3.38 -8.64
CA ASP A 19 22.98 2.68 -9.31
C ASP A 19 22.86 2.73 -10.83
N LEU A 20 21.65 2.51 -11.36
CA LEU A 20 21.42 2.65 -12.81
C LEU A 20 21.74 4.06 -13.30
N ALA A 21 21.37 5.09 -12.52
CA ALA A 21 21.73 6.46 -12.85
C ALA A 21 23.25 6.69 -12.77
N CYS A 22 23.93 6.15 -11.75
CA CYS A 22 25.39 6.23 -11.64
C CYS A 22 26.10 5.52 -12.78
N LEU A 23 25.61 4.35 -13.20
CA LEU A 23 26.14 3.58 -14.31
C LEU A 23 26.00 4.33 -15.64
N PHE A 24 24.81 4.90 -15.87
CA PHE A 24 24.54 5.73 -17.04
C PHE A 24 25.44 6.97 -17.08
N MET A 25 25.57 7.68 -15.95
CA MET A 25 26.46 8.85 -15.83
C MET A 25 27.94 8.48 -15.98
N ALA A 26 28.35 7.34 -15.44
CA ALA A 26 29.73 6.84 -15.58
C ALA A 26 30.09 6.59 -17.04
N LEU A 27 29.20 6.00 -17.83
CA LEU A 27 29.39 5.79 -19.27
C LEU A 27 29.48 7.12 -20.02
N ILE A 28 28.60 8.08 -19.72
CA ILE A 28 28.64 9.42 -20.35
C ILE A 28 29.98 10.12 -20.05
N LEU A 29 30.40 10.13 -18.77
CA LEU A 29 31.66 10.77 -18.37
C LEU A 29 32.88 10.10 -19.03
N ALA A 30 32.93 8.77 -19.06
CA ALA A 30 33.99 8.03 -19.70
C ALA A 30 34.08 8.34 -21.21
N TYR A 31 32.93 8.42 -21.87
CA TYR A 31 32.85 8.75 -23.28
C TYR A 31 33.25 10.21 -23.54
N LEU A 32 32.79 11.15 -22.72
CA LEU A 32 33.12 12.58 -22.84
C LEU A 32 34.63 12.84 -22.68
N ILE A 33 35.28 12.21 -21.69
CA ILE A 33 36.73 12.34 -21.47
C ILE A 33 37.52 11.81 -22.67
N ARG A 34 37.06 10.72 -23.27
CA ARG A 34 37.78 10.11 -24.39
C ARG A 34 37.58 10.82 -25.72
N ASN A 35 36.33 11.31 -25.98
CA ASN A 35 35.96 11.83 -27.31
C ASN A 35 35.66 13.34 -27.33
N GLY A 36 35.67 14.03 -26.19
CA GLY A 36 35.44 15.48 -26.07
C GLY A 36 34.00 15.95 -26.33
N SER A 37 33.10 15.05 -26.80
CA SER A 37 31.72 15.38 -27.13
C SER A 37 30.82 14.15 -26.97
N VAL A 38 29.60 14.32 -26.45
CA VAL A 38 28.59 13.24 -26.27
C VAL A 38 27.74 13.00 -27.52
N ARG A 39 27.88 13.79 -28.59
CA ARG A 39 26.98 13.75 -29.75
C ARG A 39 26.86 12.37 -30.38
N ASN A 40 27.99 11.66 -30.52
CA ASN A 40 28.04 10.37 -31.16
C ASN A 40 27.77 9.17 -30.25
N LEU A 41 27.62 9.38 -28.95
CA LEU A 41 27.30 8.32 -27.98
C LEU A 41 25.96 7.66 -28.30
N PHE A 42 24.94 8.45 -28.66
CA PHE A 42 23.59 7.97 -28.94
C PHE A 42 23.34 7.64 -30.42
N THR A 43 24.13 8.21 -31.32
CA THR A 43 24.00 8.00 -32.78
C THR A 43 24.73 6.77 -33.28
N LEU A 44 25.90 6.46 -32.72
CA LEU A 44 26.64 5.25 -33.06
C LEU A 44 26.04 4.00 -32.44
N GLY A 45 25.57 3.07 -33.27
CA GLY A 45 24.83 1.88 -32.83
C GLY A 45 25.57 1.04 -31.79
N ILE A 46 26.90 0.91 -31.88
CA ILE A 46 27.69 0.10 -30.94
C ILE A 46 27.67 0.66 -29.54
N TYR A 47 27.78 1.97 -29.32
CA TYR A 47 27.77 2.60 -28.01
C TYR A 47 26.39 2.53 -27.39
N ARG A 48 25.32 2.74 -28.17
CA ARG A 48 23.94 2.58 -27.77
C ARG A 48 23.64 1.15 -27.33
N ASN A 49 24.08 0.16 -28.11
CA ASN A 49 23.85 -1.25 -27.78
C ASN A 49 24.61 -1.67 -26.51
N VAL A 50 25.87 -1.22 -26.33
CA VAL A 50 26.63 -1.45 -25.10
C VAL A 50 25.94 -0.82 -23.89
N MET A 51 25.44 0.41 -24.03
CA MET A 51 24.69 1.08 -22.94
C MET A 51 23.48 0.27 -22.51
N ILE A 52 22.66 -0.19 -23.45
CA ILE A 52 21.48 -1.01 -23.14
C ILE A 52 21.91 -2.34 -22.50
N PHE A 53 22.94 -2.98 -23.06
CA PHE A 53 23.47 -4.24 -22.55
C PHE A 53 23.98 -4.12 -21.11
N VAL A 54 24.77 -3.09 -20.81
CA VAL A 54 25.31 -2.82 -19.46
C VAL A 54 24.20 -2.61 -18.42
N ILE A 55 23.15 -1.85 -18.78
CA ILE A 55 21.98 -1.65 -17.91
C ILE A 55 21.25 -2.97 -17.65
N LEU A 56 21.02 -3.78 -18.67
CA LEU A 56 20.36 -5.09 -18.53
C LEU A 56 21.18 -6.06 -17.68
N VAL A 57 22.50 -6.09 -17.87
CA VAL A 57 23.43 -6.90 -17.07
C VAL A 57 23.41 -6.45 -15.61
N ASP A 58 23.46 -5.15 -15.35
CA ASP A 58 23.41 -4.64 -13.99
C ASP A 58 22.11 -5.03 -13.29
N LEU A 59 20.96 -4.85 -13.93
CA LEU A 59 19.66 -5.31 -13.42
C LEU A 59 19.66 -6.83 -13.14
N PHE A 60 20.20 -7.63 -14.06
CA PHE A 60 20.30 -9.08 -13.89
C PHE A 60 21.17 -9.45 -12.68
N LEU A 61 22.34 -8.81 -12.52
CA LEU A 61 23.25 -9.05 -11.40
C LEU A 61 22.63 -8.62 -10.07
N ILE A 62 21.90 -7.50 -10.04
CA ILE A 62 21.18 -7.04 -8.86
C ILE A 62 20.15 -8.10 -8.40
N ILE A 63 19.43 -8.69 -9.35
CA ILE A 63 18.43 -9.73 -9.08
C ILE A 63 19.08 -11.02 -8.63
N LEU A 64 20.12 -11.47 -9.36
CA LEU A 64 20.79 -12.76 -9.12
C LEU A 64 21.50 -12.81 -7.77
N PHE A 65 22.24 -11.75 -7.43
CA PHE A 65 23.07 -11.70 -6.21
C PHE A 65 22.36 -11.02 -5.02
N GLU A 66 21.10 -10.63 -5.15
CA GLU A 66 20.40 -9.86 -4.12
C GLU A 66 21.26 -8.70 -3.57
N SER A 67 21.85 -7.90 -4.48
CA SER A 67 22.93 -6.95 -4.18
C SER A 67 22.61 -5.96 -3.05
N TYR A 68 21.35 -5.71 -2.76
CA TYR A 68 20.90 -4.78 -1.71
C TYR A 68 20.34 -5.46 -0.45
N LYS A 69 20.50 -6.79 -0.31
CA LYS A 69 20.08 -7.47 0.92
C LYS A 69 20.87 -6.95 2.12
N GLY A 70 20.16 -6.34 3.07
CA GLY A 70 20.74 -5.76 4.27
C GLY A 70 21.65 -4.53 4.04
N VAL A 71 21.46 -3.80 2.91
CA VAL A 71 22.26 -2.63 2.56
C VAL A 71 22.36 -1.58 3.68
N LEU A 72 21.28 -1.34 4.43
CA LEU A 72 21.28 -0.39 5.55
C LEU A 72 22.15 -0.81 6.75
N ARG A 73 22.41 -2.12 6.90
CA ARG A 73 23.22 -2.68 8.00
C ARG A 73 24.71 -2.80 7.66
N ARG A 74 25.07 -2.72 6.37
CA ARG A 74 26.45 -2.91 5.94
C ARG A 74 27.34 -1.76 6.40
N GLY A 75 28.56 -2.05 6.83
CA GLY A 75 29.60 -1.05 7.07
C GLY A 75 30.12 -0.44 5.76
N ARG A 76 30.86 0.67 5.83
CA ARG A 76 31.43 1.37 4.66
C ARG A 76 32.31 0.45 3.80
N TYR A 77 33.13 -0.38 4.41
CA TYR A 77 34.01 -1.33 3.73
C TYR A 77 33.22 -2.41 2.97
N GLN A 78 32.16 -2.95 3.59
CA GLN A 78 31.30 -3.96 2.96
C GLN A 78 30.55 -3.39 1.75
N GLU A 79 30.15 -2.12 1.83
CA GLU A 79 29.50 -1.43 0.71
C GLU A 79 30.46 -1.22 -0.45
N LEU A 80 31.70 -0.74 -0.19
CA LEU A 80 32.72 -0.60 -1.22
C LEU A 80 33.02 -1.94 -1.92
N ARG A 81 33.19 -3.00 -1.14
CA ARG A 81 33.41 -4.35 -1.69
C ARG A 81 32.24 -4.83 -2.56
N SER A 82 31.01 -4.49 -2.19
CA SER A 82 29.82 -4.82 -2.98
C SER A 82 29.81 -4.11 -4.32
N VAL A 83 30.12 -2.81 -4.33
CA VAL A 83 30.17 -1.99 -5.56
C VAL A 83 31.30 -2.47 -6.50
N ILE A 84 32.50 -2.73 -5.95
CA ILE A 84 33.63 -3.22 -6.74
C ILE A 84 33.30 -4.59 -7.38
N ARG A 85 32.72 -5.51 -6.59
CA ARG A 85 32.32 -6.83 -7.13
C ARG A 85 31.30 -6.68 -8.28
N GLN A 86 30.32 -5.80 -8.14
CA GLN A 86 29.30 -5.54 -9.14
C GLN A 86 29.93 -4.96 -10.42
N MET A 87 30.82 -3.98 -10.27
CA MET A 87 31.57 -3.39 -11.39
C MET A 87 32.39 -4.43 -12.16
N ILE A 88 33.16 -5.27 -11.48
CA ILE A 88 33.98 -6.30 -12.12
C ILE A 88 33.11 -7.25 -12.97
N LEU A 89 31.96 -7.66 -12.44
CA LEU A 89 31.01 -8.52 -13.16
C LEU A 89 30.41 -7.83 -14.40
N ILE A 90 30.08 -6.55 -14.30
CA ILE A 90 29.57 -5.75 -15.43
C ILE A 90 30.65 -5.63 -16.52
N GLU A 91 31.90 -5.34 -16.15
CA GLU A 91 33.01 -5.20 -17.12
C GLU A 91 33.34 -6.53 -17.80
N LEU A 92 33.37 -7.63 -17.04
CA LEU A 92 33.58 -8.96 -17.61
C LEU A 92 32.49 -9.32 -18.64
N ALA A 93 31.22 -9.10 -18.27
CA ALA A 93 30.09 -9.34 -19.18
C ALA A 93 30.14 -8.44 -20.40
N SER A 94 30.51 -7.16 -20.24
CA SER A 94 30.63 -6.19 -21.32
C SER A 94 31.79 -6.52 -22.27
N GLY A 95 32.92 -6.97 -21.71
CA GLY A 95 34.06 -7.45 -22.49
C GLY A 95 33.72 -8.69 -23.33
N LEU A 96 33.01 -9.66 -22.75
CA LEU A 96 32.54 -10.85 -23.46
C LEU A 96 31.54 -10.48 -24.57
N TYR A 97 30.60 -9.56 -24.30
CA TYR A 97 29.67 -9.06 -25.31
C TYR A 97 30.40 -8.40 -26.50
N LEU A 98 31.35 -7.50 -26.23
CA LEU A 98 32.13 -6.83 -27.26
C LEU A 98 32.98 -7.81 -28.09
N PHE A 99 33.46 -8.87 -27.45
CA PHE A 99 34.19 -9.94 -28.15
C PHE A 99 33.27 -10.73 -29.10
N THR A 100 32.06 -11.13 -28.62
CA THR A 100 31.11 -11.94 -29.40
C THR A 100 30.48 -11.18 -30.56
N VAL A 101 30.24 -9.87 -30.43
CA VAL A 101 29.61 -9.03 -31.46
C VAL A 101 30.67 -8.48 -32.45
N SER A 102 31.95 -8.88 -32.33
CA SER A 102 33.06 -8.34 -33.13
C SER A 102 33.18 -6.81 -33.10
N GLY A 103 32.60 -6.19 -32.08
CA GLY A 103 32.55 -4.72 -31.88
C GLY A 103 33.83 -4.14 -31.29
N GLY A 104 34.78 -4.98 -30.89
CA GLY A 104 36.00 -4.57 -30.19
C GLY A 104 36.94 -3.65 -30.98
N HIS A 105 36.79 -3.58 -32.31
CA HIS A 105 37.55 -2.66 -33.15
C HIS A 105 36.97 -1.23 -33.15
N ILE A 106 35.68 -1.08 -32.89
CA ILE A 106 34.98 0.21 -32.94
C ILE A 106 34.82 0.80 -31.53
N PHE A 107 34.69 -0.05 -30.52
CA PHE A 107 34.49 0.37 -29.12
C PHE A 107 35.84 0.59 -28.43
N SER A 108 36.03 1.77 -27.83
CA SER A 108 37.29 2.09 -27.13
C SER A 108 37.36 1.37 -25.77
N ARG A 109 38.35 0.50 -25.56
CA ARG A 109 38.61 -0.19 -24.28
C ARG A 109 38.84 0.77 -23.13
N ILE A 110 39.40 1.95 -23.42
CA ILE A 110 39.63 3.01 -22.40
C ILE A 110 38.29 3.48 -21.82
N ILE A 111 37.22 3.58 -22.62
CA ILE A 111 35.90 3.98 -22.17
C ILE A 111 35.36 2.94 -21.17
N LEU A 112 35.60 1.65 -21.42
CA LEU A 112 35.13 0.59 -20.47
C LEU A 112 35.80 0.74 -19.11
N TYR A 113 37.14 0.82 -19.07
CA TYR A 113 37.86 1.00 -17.79
C TYR A 113 37.52 2.29 -17.07
N LEU A 114 37.41 3.40 -17.80
CA LEU A 114 36.99 4.67 -17.21
C LEU A 114 35.58 4.60 -16.65
N MET A 115 34.64 3.94 -17.35
CA MET A 115 33.28 3.71 -16.88
C MET A 115 33.29 2.95 -15.55
N GLY A 116 34.11 1.89 -15.43
CA GLY A 116 34.23 1.13 -14.18
C GLY A 116 34.71 1.99 -13.01
N ILE A 117 35.76 2.82 -13.24
CA ILE A 117 36.29 3.72 -12.21
C ILE A 117 35.21 4.73 -11.78
N PHE A 118 34.58 5.40 -12.74
CA PHE A 118 33.52 6.39 -12.43
C PHE A 118 32.31 5.74 -11.77
N TYR A 119 31.91 4.54 -12.20
CA TYR A 119 30.80 3.83 -11.56
C TYR A 119 31.09 3.52 -10.10
N VAL A 120 32.30 3.01 -9.77
CA VAL A 120 32.67 2.75 -8.37
C VAL A 120 32.64 4.03 -7.54
N LEU A 121 33.22 5.12 -8.03
CA LEU A 121 33.24 6.38 -7.32
C LEU A 121 31.83 6.95 -7.11
N LEU A 122 31.04 7.05 -8.17
CA LEU A 122 29.69 7.63 -8.12
C LEU A 122 28.75 6.76 -7.28
N SER A 123 28.70 5.46 -7.55
CA SER A 123 27.81 4.55 -6.83
C SER A 123 28.16 4.47 -5.34
N TYR A 124 29.43 4.35 -4.98
CA TYR A 124 29.85 4.33 -3.58
C TYR A 124 29.49 5.61 -2.84
N CYS A 125 29.82 6.77 -3.40
CA CYS A 125 29.53 8.06 -2.77
C CYS A 125 28.02 8.30 -2.62
N THR A 126 27.26 8.07 -3.69
CA THR A 126 25.80 8.27 -3.67
C THR A 126 25.09 7.30 -2.75
N ARG A 127 25.50 6.03 -2.70
CA ARG A 127 24.94 5.04 -1.76
C ARG A 127 25.19 5.43 -0.30
N ILE A 128 26.39 5.91 0.06
CA ILE A 128 26.67 6.35 1.42
C ILE A 128 25.86 7.59 1.79
N ILE A 129 25.79 8.60 0.90
CA ILE A 129 25.02 9.82 1.13
C ILE A 129 23.53 9.48 1.27
N TRP A 130 23.01 8.66 0.36
CA TRP A 130 21.61 8.24 0.37
C TRP A 130 21.25 7.44 1.63
N LYS A 131 22.12 6.50 2.00
CA LYS A 131 21.98 5.74 3.23
C LYS A 131 21.92 6.65 4.47
N LYS A 132 22.81 7.64 4.56
CA LYS A 132 22.80 8.61 5.66
C LYS A 132 21.51 9.43 5.70
N ARG A 133 21.02 9.89 4.54
CA ARG A 133 19.73 10.59 4.42
C ARG A 133 18.55 9.73 4.81
N LEU A 134 18.52 8.47 4.33
CA LEU A 134 17.47 7.51 4.69
C LEU A 134 17.44 7.24 6.19
N LEU A 135 18.59 6.99 6.80
CA LEU A 135 18.69 6.76 8.24
C LEU A 135 18.24 7.98 9.05
N HIS A 136 18.55 9.19 8.58
CA HIS A 136 18.10 10.43 9.22
C HIS A 136 16.59 10.64 9.07
N LYS A 137 16.06 10.50 7.86
CA LYS A 137 14.61 10.58 7.59
C LYS A 137 13.80 9.49 8.32
N MET A 138 14.39 8.32 8.50
CA MET A 138 13.81 7.23 9.26
C MET A 138 13.85 7.50 10.77
N ALA A 139 14.71 8.41 11.25
CA ALA A 139 14.76 8.82 12.66
C ALA A 139 13.60 9.74 13.06
N GLU A 140 12.91 10.34 12.09
CA GLU A 140 11.85 11.33 12.32
C GLU A 140 10.43 10.74 12.35
N GLY A 141 10.23 9.44 12.05
CA GLY A 141 8.91 8.78 12.12
C GLY A 141 8.88 7.43 11.42
N GLY A 142 8.40 6.41 12.11
CA GLY A 142 8.14 5.08 11.53
C GLY A 142 6.96 5.10 10.56
N GLU A 143 7.05 4.31 9.50
CA GLU A 143 5.97 4.17 8.50
C GLU A 143 4.76 3.35 9.03
N HIS A 144 4.95 2.55 10.09
CA HIS A 144 3.96 1.63 10.64
C HIS A 144 3.68 1.92 12.11
N SER A 145 2.40 2.02 12.45
CA SER A 145 1.92 2.13 13.82
C SER A 145 2.03 0.77 14.51
N LEU A 146 2.85 0.67 15.56
CA LEU A 146 3.04 -0.52 16.37
C LEU A 146 2.53 -0.28 17.79
N TYR A 147 1.70 -1.19 18.28
CA TYR A 147 1.34 -1.27 19.70
C TYR A 147 2.01 -2.47 20.32
N ILE A 148 2.48 -2.32 21.56
CA ILE A 148 3.21 -3.36 22.29
C ILE A 148 2.34 -3.84 23.46
N VAL A 149 2.08 -5.13 23.50
CA VAL A 149 1.43 -5.83 24.62
C VAL A 149 2.49 -6.48 25.47
N THR A 150 2.60 -6.08 26.72
CA THR A 150 3.64 -6.57 27.63
C THR A 150 3.22 -6.41 29.09
N ASN A 151 4.00 -6.95 30.03
CA ASN A 151 3.86 -6.65 31.46
C ASN A 151 4.76 -5.46 31.88
N TYR A 152 4.44 -4.83 32.98
CA TYR A 152 5.10 -3.60 33.45
C TYR A 152 6.61 -3.74 33.57
N ASP A 153 7.10 -4.84 34.17
CA ASP A 153 8.51 -5.07 34.44
C ASP A 153 9.36 -5.23 33.17
N LEU A 154 8.79 -5.77 32.09
CA LEU A 154 9.44 -5.91 30.79
C LEU A 154 9.29 -4.70 29.89
N ALA A 155 8.31 -3.82 30.14
CA ALA A 155 7.94 -2.75 29.22
C ALA A 155 9.15 -1.88 28.81
N SER A 156 9.93 -1.40 29.77
CA SER A 156 11.10 -0.56 29.48
C SER A 156 12.13 -1.27 28.61
N LYS A 157 12.42 -2.54 28.88
CA LYS A 157 13.40 -3.36 28.13
C LYS A 157 12.91 -3.65 26.71
N VAL A 158 11.61 -3.94 26.55
CA VAL A 158 11.01 -4.22 25.24
C VAL A 158 11.02 -2.97 24.38
N ILE A 159 10.63 -1.80 24.93
CA ILE A 159 10.66 -0.53 24.22
C ILE A 159 12.08 -0.20 23.74
N GLN A 160 13.07 -0.27 24.65
CA GLN A 160 14.45 0.01 24.31
C GLN A 160 14.95 -0.92 23.20
N ASN A 161 14.73 -2.21 23.34
CA ASN A 161 15.17 -3.20 22.35
C ASN A 161 14.50 -3.00 21.00
N VAL A 162 13.21 -2.69 20.96
CA VAL A 162 12.52 -2.35 19.72
C VAL A 162 13.06 -1.04 19.12
N LYS A 163 13.28 0.02 19.91
CA LYS A 163 13.87 1.29 19.44
C LYS A 163 15.28 1.10 18.88
N GLU A 164 16.15 0.39 19.55
CA GLU A 164 17.55 0.15 19.12
C GLU A 164 17.66 -0.70 17.83
N HIS A 165 16.75 -1.67 17.63
CA HIS A 165 16.79 -2.60 16.50
C HIS A 165 15.70 -2.33 15.45
N ASN A 166 14.93 -1.28 15.63
CA ASN A 166 13.75 -0.95 14.80
C ASN A 166 14.14 -0.47 13.39
N TYR A 167 15.35 0.09 13.22
CA TYR A 167 15.72 0.78 11.97
C TYR A 167 14.60 1.71 11.47
N ASN A 168 13.86 2.31 12.42
CA ASN A 168 12.76 3.27 12.24
C ASN A 168 11.63 2.78 11.32
N ARG A 169 11.37 1.50 11.39
CA ARG A 169 10.24 0.85 10.69
C ARG A 169 8.92 1.12 11.40
N TYR A 170 8.96 1.05 12.73
CA TYR A 170 7.79 1.16 13.58
C TYR A 170 7.80 2.46 14.36
N ASN A 171 6.65 3.12 14.38
CA ASN A 171 6.35 4.11 15.38
C ASN A 171 5.60 3.40 16.53
N ILE A 172 6.21 3.39 17.72
CA ILE A 172 5.58 2.79 18.91
C ILE A 172 4.57 3.82 19.41
N ASN A 173 3.30 3.61 19.09
CA ASN A 173 2.23 4.56 19.40
C ASN A 173 1.60 4.33 20.77
N GLY A 174 1.78 3.16 21.37
CA GLY A 174 1.26 2.89 22.71
C GLY A 174 1.66 1.52 23.26
N LEU A 175 1.46 1.41 24.57
CA LEU A 175 1.64 0.21 25.35
C LEU A 175 0.29 -0.27 25.86
N ILE A 176 0.13 -1.58 25.89
CA ILE A 176 -0.97 -2.27 26.55
C ILE A 176 -0.34 -3.13 27.63
N LEU A 177 -0.68 -2.88 28.88
CA LEU A 177 -0.17 -3.63 30.01
C LEU A 177 -1.17 -4.71 30.41
N ILE A 178 -0.65 -5.94 30.64
CA ILE A 178 -1.49 -7.09 30.99
C ILE A 178 -1.66 -7.27 32.51
N ASP A 179 -0.79 -6.63 33.30
CA ASP A 179 -0.65 -6.86 34.74
C ASP A 179 -1.07 -5.68 35.61
N LYS A 180 -1.09 -4.47 35.06
CA LYS A 180 -1.41 -3.24 35.79
C LYS A 180 -2.12 -2.24 34.92
N ASP A 181 -3.19 -1.64 35.40
CA ASP A 181 -3.79 -0.47 34.75
C ASP A 181 -2.94 0.78 35.08
N MET A 182 -2.25 1.27 34.07
CA MET A 182 -1.48 2.50 34.10
C MET A 182 -1.87 3.42 32.93
N THR A 183 -3.10 3.30 32.45
CA THR A 183 -3.63 4.10 31.35
C THR A 183 -3.41 5.59 31.60
N GLY A 184 -2.88 6.30 30.58
CA GLY A 184 -2.55 7.72 30.67
C GLY A 184 -1.15 8.05 31.21
N LYS A 185 -0.36 7.06 31.68
CA LYS A 185 1.04 7.26 32.07
C LYS A 185 1.98 6.89 30.92
N GLU A 186 3.23 7.34 31.00
CA GLU A 186 4.25 7.04 30.01
C GLU A 186 5.37 6.16 30.56
N ILE A 187 5.86 5.23 29.77
CA ILE A 187 7.03 4.39 30.05
C ILE A 187 8.04 4.59 28.93
N VAL A 188 9.23 5.12 29.25
CA VAL A 188 10.31 5.42 28.27
C VAL A 188 9.81 6.27 27.08
N GLY A 189 8.91 7.26 27.37
CA GLY A 189 8.33 8.15 26.37
C GLY A 189 7.35 7.46 25.40
N VAL A 190 6.69 6.39 25.86
CA VAL A 190 5.60 5.72 25.16
C VAL A 190 4.38 5.68 26.09
N PRO A 191 3.20 6.19 25.66
CA PRO A 191 2.01 6.21 26.49
C PRO A 191 1.44 4.80 26.71
N VAL A 192 0.98 4.53 27.91
CA VAL A 192 0.14 3.37 28.23
C VAL A 192 -1.29 3.74 27.84
N VAL A 193 -1.86 3.06 26.86
CA VAL A 193 -3.12 3.42 26.22
C VAL A 193 -4.31 2.58 26.67
N ALA A 194 -4.06 1.36 27.13
CA ALA A 194 -5.09 0.45 27.60
C ALA A 194 -4.51 -0.62 28.52
N ASP A 195 -5.37 -1.22 29.31
CA ASP A 195 -5.14 -2.49 30.00
C ASP A 195 -5.60 -3.67 29.14
N LEU A 196 -5.48 -4.89 29.66
CA LEU A 196 -5.85 -6.11 28.94
C LEU A 196 -7.34 -6.12 28.53
N ASN A 197 -8.23 -5.62 29.38
CA ASN A 197 -9.69 -5.67 29.18
C ASN A 197 -10.16 -4.63 28.17
N ASN A 198 -9.55 -3.44 28.15
CA ASN A 198 -9.94 -2.33 27.29
C ASN A 198 -9.19 -2.32 25.95
N ALA A 199 -8.13 -3.13 25.80
CA ALA A 199 -7.29 -3.17 24.61
C ALA A 199 -8.06 -3.45 23.32
N PRO A 200 -8.98 -4.42 23.22
CA PRO A 200 -9.71 -4.69 21.99
C PRO A 200 -10.56 -3.49 21.55
N SER A 201 -11.31 -2.90 22.47
CA SER A 201 -12.15 -1.74 22.18
C SER A 201 -11.34 -0.51 21.78
N PHE A 202 -10.20 -0.28 22.43
CA PHE A 202 -9.27 0.79 22.07
C PHE A 202 -8.70 0.60 20.66
N ILE A 203 -8.14 -0.57 20.37
CA ILE A 203 -7.52 -0.88 19.08
C ILE A 203 -8.55 -0.81 17.95
N CYS A 204 -9.78 -1.23 18.19
CA CYS A 204 -10.86 -1.19 17.20
C CYS A 204 -11.10 0.22 16.65
N GLN A 205 -10.89 1.26 17.45
CA GLN A 205 -11.16 2.66 17.12
C GLN A 205 -9.93 3.45 16.65
N GLN A 206 -8.73 2.89 16.77
CA GLN A 206 -7.47 3.57 16.46
C GLN A 206 -6.83 3.10 15.15
N TRP A 207 -5.92 3.92 14.64
CA TRP A 207 -5.05 3.51 13.56
C TRP A 207 -3.91 2.64 14.11
N VAL A 208 -4.01 1.34 13.87
CA VAL A 208 -3.03 0.33 14.28
C VAL A 208 -2.65 -0.50 13.06
N ASP A 209 -1.38 -0.58 12.74
CA ASP A 209 -0.89 -1.41 11.65
C ASP A 209 -0.49 -2.81 12.12
N GLU A 210 0.19 -2.92 13.24
CA GLU A 210 0.76 -4.18 13.75
C GLU A 210 0.76 -4.16 15.29
N VAL A 211 0.58 -5.32 15.93
CA VAL A 211 0.66 -5.49 17.38
C VAL A 211 1.80 -6.47 17.70
N PHE A 212 2.64 -6.13 18.67
CA PHE A 212 3.73 -6.99 19.15
C PHE A 212 3.47 -7.43 20.58
N VAL A 213 3.36 -8.73 20.80
CA VAL A 213 3.11 -9.36 22.08
C VAL A 213 4.41 -9.96 22.62
N ASN A 214 4.86 -9.46 23.76
CA ASN A 214 6.01 -9.99 24.49
C ASN A 214 5.77 -9.92 25.99
N VAL A 215 5.36 -11.03 26.57
CA VAL A 215 4.95 -11.19 27.95
C VAL A 215 5.93 -12.10 28.68
N ASP A 216 6.21 -11.82 29.95
CA ASP A 216 7.05 -12.67 30.80
C ASP A 216 6.42 -14.06 31.03
N GLU A 217 7.28 -15.07 31.28
CA GLU A 217 6.81 -16.44 31.53
C GLU A 217 6.00 -16.61 32.82
N THR A 218 6.13 -15.69 33.74
CA THR A 218 5.41 -15.70 35.04
C THR A 218 3.94 -15.28 34.90
N TYR A 219 3.59 -14.63 33.78
CA TYR A 219 2.21 -14.17 33.52
C TYR A 219 1.46 -15.12 32.57
N PRO A 220 0.13 -15.23 32.70
CA PRO A 220 -0.66 -15.99 31.75
C PRO A 220 -0.57 -15.38 30.35
N TYR A 221 -0.44 -16.23 29.37
CA TYR A 221 -0.38 -15.82 27.96
C TYR A 221 -1.72 -15.24 27.52
N PRO A 222 -1.78 -14.01 26.93
CA PRO A 222 -3.03 -13.34 26.62
C PRO A 222 -3.67 -13.90 25.32
N GLN A 223 -4.08 -15.17 25.38
CA GLN A 223 -4.61 -15.89 24.22
C GLN A 223 -5.89 -15.26 23.69
N GLU A 224 -6.82 -14.87 24.58
CA GLU A 224 -8.10 -14.25 24.20
C GLU A 224 -7.88 -12.93 23.46
N LEU A 225 -7.01 -12.05 23.98
CA LEU A 225 -6.67 -10.80 23.30
C LEU A 225 -6.09 -11.04 21.91
N ILE A 226 -5.21 -12.06 21.77
CA ILE A 226 -4.61 -12.39 20.47
C ILE A 226 -5.68 -12.86 19.48
N GLU A 227 -6.62 -13.69 19.92
CA GLU A 227 -7.72 -14.17 19.08
C GLU A 227 -8.62 -13.03 18.61
N GLU A 228 -8.99 -12.11 19.51
CA GLU A 228 -9.76 -10.91 19.18
C GLU A 228 -9.03 -9.99 18.19
N LEU A 229 -7.73 -9.77 18.39
CA LEU A 229 -6.92 -8.99 17.44
C LEU A 229 -6.84 -9.63 16.06
N LEU A 230 -6.81 -10.97 16.01
CA LEU A 230 -6.81 -11.71 14.76
C LEU A 230 -8.18 -11.69 14.06
N GLU A 231 -9.27 -11.71 14.81
CA GLU A 231 -10.62 -11.50 14.29
C GLU A 231 -10.80 -10.10 13.67
N MET A 232 -10.15 -9.08 14.26
CA MET A 232 -10.08 -7.74 13.67
C MET A 232 -9.22 -7.67 12.39
N GLY A 233 -8.58 -8.78 11.98
CA GLY A 233 -7.67 -8.81 10.83
C GLY A 233 -6.30 -8.19 11.09
N MET A 234 -5.94 -7.97 12.36
CA MET A 234 -4.67 -7.37 12.75
C MET A 234 -3.51 -8.38 12.66
N PRO A 235 -2.35 -7.99 12.12
CA PRO A 235 -1.13 -8.78 12.24
C PRO A 235 -0.62 -8.74 13.68
N VAL A 236 -0.53 -9.91 14.30
CA VAL A 236 0.01 -10.06 15.65
C VAL A 236 1.37 -10.75 15.59
N HIS A 237 2.37 -10.12 16.18
CA HIS A 237 3.73 -10.61 16.30
C HIS A 237 3.95 -11.13 17.72
N VAL A 238 4.21 -12.40 17.84
CA VAL A 238 4.41 -13.02 19.15
C VAL A 238 5.87 -13.43 19.32
N ASN A 239 6.47 -13.10 20.46
CA ASN A 239 7.79 -13.63 20.81
C ASN A 239 7.69 -15.15 21.01
N LEU A 240 8.60 -15.91 20.36
CA LEU A 240 8.51 -17.37 20.21
C LEU A 240 8.64 -18.18 21.51
N ALA A 241 8.85 -17.54 22.65
CA ALA A 241 8.99 -18.25 23.93
C ALA A 241 7.74 -19.09 24.32
N LYS A 242 6.52 -18.70 23.83
CA LYS A 242 5.25 -19.40 24.14
C LYS A 242 4.27 -19.36 22.98
N VAL A 243 4.50 -20.11 21.90
CA VAL A 243 3.61 -20.11 20.75
C VAL A 243 2.62 -21.26 20.78
N ARG A 244 1.31 -20.94 20.69
CA ARG A 244 0.25 -21.91 20.38
C ARG A 244 -0.19 -21.74 18.93
N SER A 245 -0.50 -22.83 18.25
CA SER A 245 -1.04 -22.81 16.89
C SER A 245 -2.52 -22.44 16.92
N THR A 246 -2.90 -21.39 16.17
CA THR A 246 -4.30 -20.99 16.00
C THR A 246 -4.82 -21.56 14.67
N PRO A 247 -5.87 -22.41 14.67
CA PRO A 247 -6.41 -23.00 13.45
C PRO A 247 -6.92 -21.95 12.46
N GLY A 248 -6.75 -22.21 11.15
CA GLY A 248 -7.30 -21.36 10.09
C GLY A 248 -6.50 -20.10 9.75
N GLN A 249 -5.41 -19.83 10.45
CA GLN A 249 -4.57 -18.64 10.23
C GLN A 249 -3.23 -19.01 9.61
N LYS A 250 -2.62 -18.06 8.89
CA LYS A 250 -1.30 -18.24 8.29
C LYS A 250 -0.22 -17.72 9.21
N GLN A 251 0.78 -18.56 9.48
CA GLN A 251 1.89 -18.26 10.38
C GLN A 251 3.22 -18.30 9.63
N PHE A 252 4.13 -17.40 10.00
CA PHE A 252 5.51 -17.41 9.51
C PHE A 252 6.45 -16.70 10.49
N VAL A 253 7.73 -17.10 10.45
CA VAL A 253 8.75 -16.53 11.33
C VAL A 253 9.40 -15.31 10.68
N GLU A 254 9.52 -14.21 11.44
CA GLU A 254 10.26 -13.02 11.02
C GLU A 254 11.00 -12.37 12.21
N ALA A 255 11.75 -11.28 11.96
CA ALA A 255 12.47 -10.56 13.00
C ALA A 255 11.90 -9.16 13.18
N ILE A 256 11.60 -8.79 14.43
CA ILE A 256 11.15 -7.46 14.85
C ILE A 256 12.05 -6.98 15.99
N GLY A 257 12.70 -5.81 15.80
CA GLY A 257 13.46 -5.15 16.85
C GLY A 257 14.47 -6.06 17.58
N GLY A 258 15.16 -6.95 16.85
CA GLY A 258 16.09 -7.92 17.41
C GLY A 258 15.47 -9.23 17.91
N TYR A 259 14.16 -9.35 17.99
CA TYR A 259 13.46 -10.59 18.36
C TYR A 259 13.13 -11.43 17.12
N THR A 260 13.23 -12.74 17.27
CA THR A 260 12.64 -13.69 16.32
C THR A 260 11.19 -13.94 16.74
N VAL A 261 10.24 -13.59 15.89
CA VAL A 261 8.81 -13.65 16.22
C VAL A 261 8.06 -14.57 15.27
N LEU A 262 6.98 -15.17 15.74
CA LEU A 262 6.00 -15.83 14.91
C LEU A 262 4.89 -14.80 14.58
N THR A 263 4.75 -14.46 13.33
CA THR A 263 3.66 -13.60 12.85
C THR A 263 2.50 -14.46 12.44
N THR A 264 1.33 -14.16 13.01
CA THR A 264 0.06 -14.81 12.66
C THR A 264 -0.85 -13.78 12.00
N THR A 265 -1.50 -14.14 10.89
CA THR A 265 -2.37 -13.26 10.12
C THR A 265 -3.42 -14.06 9.33
N MET A 266 -4.55 -13.45 9.00
CA MET A 266 -5.58 -14.08 8.16
C MET A 266 -5.03 -14.52 6.80
N ASN A 267 -4.24 -13.67 6.15
CA ASN A 267 -3.57 -13.98 4.89
C ASN A 267 -2.37 -13.06 4.66
N TYR A 268 -1.40 -13.50 3.87
CA TYR A 268 -0.26 -12.69 3.48
C TYR A 268 0.03 -12.76 1.98
N ALA A 269 0.58 -11.69 1.44
CA ALA A 269 1.12 -11.67 0.08
C ALA A 269 2.64 -11.81 0.11
N THR A 270 3.17 -12.60 -0.81
CA THR A 270 4.61 -12.55 -1.11
C THR A 270 4.95 -11.22 -1.78
N ASP A 271 6.23 -10.82 -1.75
CA ASP A 271 6.65 -9.58 -2.42
C ASP A 271 6.34 -9.59 -3.92
N ARG A 272 6.48 -10.75 -4.58
CA ARG A 272 6.13 -10.90 -6.00
C ARG A 272 4.64 -10.64 -6.24
N GLN A 273 3.79 -11.20 -5.40
CA GLN A 273 2.34 -10.99 -5.49
C GLN A 273 1.95 -9.54 -5.18
N ALA A 274 2.56 -8.94 -4.16
CA ALA A 274 2.34 -7.54 -3.82
C ALA A 274 2.81 -6.58 -4.93
N LEU A 275 3.95 -6.91 -5.58
CA LEU A 275 4.43 -6.19 -6.75
C LEU A 275 3.47 -6.33 -7.93
N ALA A 276 3.08 -7.56 -8.27
CA ALA A 276 2.17 -7.82 -9.38
C ALA A 276 0.84 -7.06 -9.18
N LYS A 277 0.29 -7.10 -7.95
CA LYS A 277 -0.90 -6.31 -7.61
C LYS A 277 -0.67 -4.81 -7.79
N ARG A 278 0.47 -4.28 -7.34
CA ARG A 278 0.77 -2.84 -7.49
C ARG A 278 0.98 -2.42 -8.94
N VAL A 279 1.63 -3.26 -9.75
CA VAL A 279 1.78 -3.04 -11.20
C VAL A 279 0.40 -3.02 -11.86
N LEU A 280 -0.48 -3.98 -11.54
CA LEU A 280 -1.85 -4.01 -12.03
C LEU A 280 -2.63 -2.74 -11.63
N ASP A 281 -2.50 -2.30 -10.36
CA ASP A 281 -3.12 -1.07 -9.86
C ASP A 281 -2.60 0.17 -10.62
N ILE A 282 -1.30 0.25 -10.90
CA ILE A 282 -0.72 1.39 -11.63
C ILE A 282 -1.22 1.39 -13.09
N LEU A 283 -1.14 0.26 -13.78
CA LEU A 283 -1.59 0.15 -15.17
C LEU A 283 -3.09 0.47 -15.32
N GLY A 284 -3.92 -0.15 -14.47
CA GLY A 284 -5.35 0.12 -14.48
C GLY A 284 -5.68 1.55 -14.02
N GLY A 285 -4.92 2.09 -13.05
CA GLY A 285 -5.04 3.48 -12.62
C GLY A 285 -4.71 4.48 -13.74
N LEU A 286 -3.66 4.23 -14.53
CA LEU A 286 -3.30 5.06 -15.68
C LEU A 286 -4.39 5.05 -16.76
N VAL A 287 -4.85 3.86 -17.13
CA VAL A 287 -5.97 3.71 -18.10
C VAL A 287 -7.22 4.38 -17.57
N GLY A 288 -7.56 4.16 -16.30
CA GLY A 288 -8.74 4.77 -15.69
C GLY A 288 -8.66 6.29 -15.58
N CYS A 289 -7.49 6.86 -15.25
CA CYS A 289 -7.30 8.32 -15.26
C CYS A 289 -7.39 8.91 -16.67
N PHE A 290 -6.87 8.23 -17.68
CA PHE A 290 -7.02 8.63 -19.07
C PHE A 290 -8.50 8.66 -19.47
N LEU A 291 -9.26 7.62 -19.16
CA LEU A 291 -10.70 7.57 -19.39
C LEU A 291 -11.45 8.65 -18.59
N THR A 292 -11.04 8.90 -17.34
CA THR A 292 -11.58 10.00 -16.52
C THR A 292 -11.41 11.33 -17.21
N GLY A 293 -10.26 11.58 -17.85
CA GLY A 293 -10.01 12.80 -18.63
C GLY A 293 -10.96 12.95 -19.82
N ILE A 294 -11.23 11.87 -20.55
CA ILE A 294 -12.22 11.88 -21.65
C ILE A 294 -13.62 12.15 -21.12
N ILE A 295 -14.04 11.43 -20.07
CA ILE A 295 -15.36 11.57 -19.44
C ILE A 295 -15.55 13.00 -18.90
N PHE A 296 -14.49 13.57 -18.32
CA PHE A 296 -14.51 14.93 -17.78
C PHE A 296 -14.94 15.97 -18.83
N ILE A 297 -14.48 15.84 -20.08
CA ILE A 297 -14.83 16.78 -21.16
C ILE A 297 -16.36 16.90 -21.38
N PHE A 298 -17.08 15.79 -21.19
CA PHE A 298 -18.53 15.74 -21.39
C PHE A 298 -19.31 15.96 -20.09
N ILE A 299 -18.86 15.38 -18.99
CA ILE A 299 -19.58 15.38 -17.71
C ILE A 299 -19.40 16.71 -16.97
N ALA A 300 -18.23 17.35 -17.03
CA ALA A 300 -18.00 18.59 -16.31
C ALA A 300 -18.90 19.75 -16.75
N PRO A 301 -19.09 20.03 -18.06
CA PRO A 301 -20.07 21.04 -18.50
C PRO A 301 -21.49 20.70 -18.07
N ALA A 302 -21.89 19.42 -18.18
CA ALA A 302 -23.23 18.99 -17.81
C ALA A 302 -23.55 19.18 -16.32
N ILE A 303 -22.56 18.84 -15.43
CA ILE A 303 -22.68 19.10 -14.00
C ILE A 303 -22.74 20.60 -13.72
N TYR A 304 -21.84 21.39 -14.34
CA TYR A 304 -21.73 22.82 -14.07
C TYR A 304 -23.00 23.59 -14.50
N ILE A 305 -23.56 23.25 -15.66
CA ILE A 305 -24.83 23.86 -16.16
C ILE A 305 -25.99 23.50 -15.24
N SER A 306 -26.05 22.24 -14.75
CA SER A 306 -27.18 21.79 -13.92
C SER A 306 -27.06 22.23 -12.45
N SER A 307 -25.85 22.46 -11.96
CA SER A 307 -25.54 22.91 -10.60
C SER A 307 -24.17 23.60 -10.59
N PRO A 308 -24.09 24.93 -10.67
CA PRO A 308 -22.85 25.67 -10.62
C PRO A 308 -22.04 25.33 -9.36
N GLY A 309 -20.67 25.23 -9.49
CA GLY A 309 -19.77 24.90 -8.40
C GLY A 309 -18.71 23.87 -8.81
N PRO A 310 -17.96 23.28 -7.84
CA PRO A 310 -16.88 22.35 -8.11
C PRO A 310 -17.39 21.09 -8.82
N ILE A 311 -16.63 20.63 -9.80
CA ILE A 311 -16.98 19.43 -10.60
C ILE A 311 -16.65 18.14 -9.81
N PHE A 312 -15.54 18.18 -9.06
CA PHE A 312 -15.14 17.06 -8.22
C PHE A 312 -15.65 17.24 -6.79
N PHE A 313 -16.09 16.14 -6.23
CA PHE A 313 -16.43 16.00 -4.82
C PHE A 313 -15.35 15.15 -4.15
N SER A 314 -14.96 15.51 -2.93
CA SER A 314 -14.06 14.71 -2.13
C SER A 314 -14.64 14.47 -0.75
N GLN A 315 -14.56 13.23 -0.29
CA GLN A 315 -15.02 12.82 1.03
C GLN A 315 -13.91 12.05 1.75
N THR A 316 -13.70 12.35 3.04
CA THR A 316 -12.79 11.57 3.86
C THR A 316 -13.38 10.19 4.13
N ARG A 317 -12.64 9.17 3.78
CA ARG A 317 -12.97 7.76 3.97
C ARG A 317 -11.88 7.07 4.76
N ILE A 318 -12.22 5.94 5.35
CA ILE A 318 -11.29 5.09 6.06
C ILE A 318 -10.69 4.07 5.08
N GLY A 319 -9.37 4.04 5.05
CA GLY A 319 -8.57 3.10 4.27
C GLY A 319 -7.99 1.97 5.10
N LYS A 320 -6.90 1.40 4.60
CA LYS A 320 -6.23 0.25 5.24
C LYS A 320 -5.85 0.57 6.69
N ASN A 321 -6.17 -0.36 7.59
CA ASN A 321 -5.87 -0.36 9.03
C ASN A 321 -6.42 0.85 9.78
N GLY A 322 -7.45 1.53 9.24
CA GLY A 322 -8.05 2.71 9.87
C GLY A 322 -7.46 4.05 9.41
N LYS A 323 -6.50 4.06 8.47
CA LYS A 323 -5.88 5.29 7.98
C LYS A 323 -6.86 6.10 7.11
N PRO A 324 -7.18 7.36 7.47
CA PRO A 324 -8.08 8.17 6.66
C PRO A 324 -7.43 8.62 5.36
N PHE A 325 -8.23 8.77 4.31
CA PHE A 325 -7.81 9.31 3.01
C PHE A 325 -8.93 10.07 2.33
N LYS A 326 -8.62 10.95 1.39
CA LYS A 326 -9.61 11.66 0.56
C LYS A 326 -9.94 10.82 -0.67
N MET A 327 -11.20 10.41 -0.79
CA MET A 327 -11.74 9.72 -1.94
C MET A 327 -12.38 10.74 -2.90
N TYR A 328 -12.04 10.66 -4.18
CA TYR A 328 -12.52 11.58 -5.20
C TYR A 328 -13.63 10.96 -6.03
N LYS A 329 -14.66 11.78 -6.36
CA LYS A 329 -15.77 11.43 -7.26
C LYS A 329 -16.14 12.61 -8.13
N PHE A 330 -16.86 12.39 -9.24
CA PHE A 330 -17.62 13.47 -9.85
C PHE A 330 -18.81 13.83 -8.96
N ARG A 331 -19.08 15.12 -8.87
CA ARG A 331 -20.21 15.60 -8.08
C ARG A 331 -21.53 15.23 -8.76
N SER A 332 -22.27 14.34 -8.16
CA SER A 332 -23.59 13.88 -8.60
C SER A 332 -24.75 14.40 -7.74
N MET A 333 -24.41 15.07 -6.61
CA MET A 333 -25.39 15.63 -5.66
C MET A 333 -25.21 17.13 -5.51
N TYR A 334 -26.27 17.82 -5.07
CA TYR A 334 -26.22 19.23 -4.71
C TYR A 334 -25.27 19.49 -3.55
N MET A 335 -24.86 20.76 -3.36
CA MET A 335 -23.86 21.12 -2.34
C MET A 335 -24.38 20.95 -0.90
N ASP A 336 -25.67 21.09 -0.70
CA ASP A 336 -26.40 20.95 0.55
C ASP A 336 -26.86 19.51 0.86
N ALA A 337 -26.39 18.53 0.06
CA ALA A 337 -26.84 17.14 0.12
C ALA A 337 -26.60 16.46 1.49
N GLU A 338 -25.52 16.81 2.19
CA GLU A 338 -25.22 16.21 3.49
C GLU A 338 -26.11 16.77 4.60
N GLU A 339 -26.44 18.08 4.57
CA GLU A 339 -27.36 18.72 5.47
C GLU A 339 -28.77 18.13 5.34
N ARG A 340 -29.22 17.93 4.11
CA ARG A 340 -30.53 17.33 3.80
C ARG A 340 -30.61 15.83 4.09
N LYS A 341 -29.50 15.16 4.35
CA LYS A 341 -29.48 13.74 4.69
C LYS A 341 -30.23 13.43 5.97
N ALA A 342 -30.09 14.29 6.99
CA ALA A 342 -30.74 14.12 8.28
C ALA A 342 -32.28 14.08 8.16
N GLU A 343 -32.86 14.93 7.28
CA GLU A 343 -34.31 15.00 7.05
C GLU A 343 -34.83 13.75 6.33
N LEU A 344 -33.98 13.08 5.54
CA LEU A 344 -34.34 11.93 4.73
C LEU A 344 -34.07 10.56 5.42
N MET A 345 -33.50 10.58 6.63
CA MET A 345 -33.15 9.35 7.36
C MET A 345 -34.36 8.46 7.64
N ALA A 346 -35.54 9.02 7.86
CA ALA A 346 -36.78 8.27 8.06
C ALA A 346 -37.23 7.43 6.86
N GLN A 347 -36.72 7.77 5.65
CA GLN A 347 -37.03 7.09 4.39
C GLN A 347 -35.93 6.08 3.98
N ASN A 348 -34.95 5.83 4.85
CA ASN A 348 -33.85 4.91 4.57
C ASN A 348 -34.38 3.48 4.38
N LYS A 349 -33.98 2.83 3.28
CA LYS A 349 -34.33 1.42 3.03
C LYS A 349 -33.53 0.40 3.85
N MET A 350 -32.37 0.79 4.37
CA MET A 350 -31.52 -0.08 5.16
C MET A 350 -32.01 -0.08 6.60
N SER A 351 -32.46 -1.25 7.05
CA SER A 351 -33.09 -1.43 8.36
C SER A 351 -32.12 -1.23 9.54
N ASP A 352 -30.82 -1.42 9.32
CA ASP A 352 -29.78 -1.32 10.35
C ASP A 352 -29.14 0.08 10.49
N GLY A 353 -29.52 1.03 9.63
CA GLY A 353 -29.00 2.40 9.63
C GLY A 353 -27.51 2.56 9.26
N ARG A 354 -26.79 1.45 9.05
CA ARG A 354 -25.34 1.44 8.74
C ARG A 354 -25.02 1.92 7.34
N MET A 355 -25.97 1.84 6.41
CA MET A 355 -25.89 2.41 5.07
C MET A 355 -27.15 3.23 4.78
N PHE A 356 -26.99 4.29 3.98
CA PHE A 356 -28.12 5.15 3.57
C PHE A 356 -28.46 4.92 2.11
N LYS A 357 -29.72 4.53 1.82
CA LYS A 357 -30.20 4.27 0.47
C LYS A 357 -31.67 4.67 0.33
N LEU A 358 -31.97 5.41 -0.77
CA LEU A 358 -33.33 5.83 -1.14
C LEU A 358 -33.65 5.32 -2.55
N ASP A 359 -34.94 5.06 -2.83
CA ASP A 359 -35.41 4.74 -4.18
C ASP A 359 -35.30 5.92 -5.15
N PHE A 360 -35.62 7.10 -4.65
CA PHE A 360 -35.50 8.35 -5.36
C PHE A 360 -34.85 9.37 -4.42
N ASP A 361 -33.66 9.81 -4.76
CA ASP A 361 -32.92 10.73 -3.92
C ASP A 361 -33.01 12.16 -4.47
N PRO A 362 -33.78 13.05 -3.80
CA PRO A 362 -33.96 14.44 -4.26
C PRO A 362 -32.68 15.29 -4.11
N ARG A 363 -31.63 14.78 -3.45
CA ARG A 363 -30.33 15.44 -3.34
C ARG A 363 -29.46 15.27 -4.59
N VAL A 364 -29.85 14.38 -5.50
CA VAL A 364 -29.15 14.12 -6.76
C VAL A 364 -29.40 15.25 -7.73
N ILE A 365 -28.35 15.75 -8.42
CA ILE A 365 -28.44 16.88 -9.35
C ILE A 365 -29.46 16.61 -10.46
N GLY A 366 -30.44 17.49 -10.57
CA GLY A 366 -31.48 17.43 -11.57
C GLY A 366 -32.65 16.51 -11.23
N ASN A 367 -32.63 15.77 -10.14
CA ASN A 367 -33.80 15.02 -9.66
C ASN A 367 -34.86 15.98 -9.11
N LYS A 368 -36.09 15.83 -9.57
CA LYS A 368 -37.24 16.66 -9.15
C LYS A 368 -38.49 15.80 -9.07
N ILE A 369 -39.34 16.09 -8.09
CA ILE A 369 -40.71 15.59 -8.03
C ILE A 369 -41.57 16.73 -8.62
N LEU A 370 -42.26 16.46 -9.69
CA LEU A 370 -43.19 17.43 -10.35
C LEU A 370 -44.47 17.59 -9.53
N PRO A 371 -45.22 18.67 -9.71
CA PRO A 371 -46.48 18.90 -8.98
C PRO A 371 -47.52 17.79 -9.14
N ASP A 372 -47.47 17.04 -10.25
CA ASP A 372 -48.29 15.86 -10.54
C ASP A 372 -47.83 14.57 -9.86
N GLY A 373 -46.76 14.62 -9.03
CA GLY A 373 -46.15 13.46 -8.38
C GLY A 373 -45.20 12.68 -9.25
N THR A 374 -45.00 13.04 -10.51
CA THR A 374 -44.07 12.35 -11.43
C THR A 374 -42.61 12.59 -11.02
N ARG A 375 -41.81 11.56 -11.02
CA ARG A 375 -40.37 11.61 -10.70
C ARG A 375 -39.57 11.86 -11.97
N LYS A 376 -38.89 13.01 -12.06
CA LYS A 376 -37.99 13.34 -13.17
C LYS A 376 -36.55 13.13 -12.69
N THR A 377 -35.79 12.29 -13.39
CA THR A 377 -34.37 12.05 -13.13
C THR A 377 -33.50 13.03 -13.89
N GLY A 378 -32.39 13.45 -13.28
CA GLY A 378 -31.44 14.40 -13.83
C GLY A 378 -30.08 13.78 -14.19
N ILE A 379 -29.15 14.67 -14.54
CA ILE A 379 -27.76 14.28 -14.91
C ILE A 379 -27.05 13.52 -13.78
N GLY A 380 -27.27 13.89 -12.53
CA GLY A 380 -26.68 13.23 -11.40
C GLY A 380 -27.10 11.77 -11.30
N GLU A 381 -28.37 11.47 -11.59
CA GLU A 381 -28.88 10.10 -11.63
C GLU A 381 -28.25 9.29 -12.77
N PHE A 382 -28.10 9.88 -13.96
CA PHE A 382 -27.41 9.25 -15.08
C PHE A 382 -25.97 8.90 -14.71
N ILE A 383 -25.22 9.84 -14.12
CA ILE A 383 -23.82 9.65 -13.72
C ILE A 383 -23.71 8.49 -12.70
N ARG A 384 -24.63 8.40 -11.74
CA ARG A 384 -24.68 7.34 -10.72
C ARG A 384 -25.07 5.98 -11.32
N LYS A 385 -26.13 5.94 -12.14
CA LYS A 385 -26.57 4.69 -12.79
C LYS A 385 -25.54 4.09 -13.74
N THR A 386 -24.70 4.93 -14.33
CA THR A 386 -23.60 4.51 -15.19
C THR A 386 -22.28 4.31 -14.42
N SER A 387 -22.27 4.57 -13.09
CA SER A 387 -21.08 4.54 -12.24
C SER A 387 -19.96 5.48 -12.71
N LEU A 388 -20.28 6.47 -13.54
CA LEU A 388 -19.31 7.45 -14.02
C LEU A 388 -18.80 8.36 -12.90
N ASP A 389 -19.59 8.55 -11.82
CA ASP A 389 -19.16 9.31 -10.65
C ASP A 389 -17.94 8.70 -9.96
N GLU A 390 -17.66 7.43 -10.13
CA GLU A 390 -16.56 6.73 -9.47
C GLU A 390 -15.22 6.80 -10.22
N PHE A 391 -15.21 7.24 -11.49
CA PHE A 391 -13.98 7.31 -12.28
C PHE A 391 -12.85 8.13 -11.66
N PRO A 392 -13.06 9.27 -10.97
CA PRO A 392 -11.96 9.98 -10.31
C PRO A 392 -11.25 9.16 -9.22
N GLN A 393 -11.81 8.04 -8.74
CA GLN A 393 -11.16 7.14 -7.81
C GLN A 393 -9.94 6.42 -8.43
N PHE A 394 -9.80 6.38 -9.77
CA PHE A 394 -8.59 5.87 -10.41
C PHE A 394 -7.34 6.70 -10.04
N TRP A 395 -7.51 7.99 -9.72
CA TRP A 395 -6.44 8.79 -9.11
C TRP A 395 -6.05 8.27 -7.73
N ASN A 396 -7.03 7.84 -6.92
CA ASN A 396 -6.76 7.22 -5.63
C ASN A 396 -6.02 5.88 -5.76
N VAL A 397 -6.25 5.14 -6.84
CA VAL A 397 -5.49 3.91 -7.13
C VAL A 397 -4.06 4.24 -7.53
N LEU A 398 -3.84 5.25 -8.37
CA LEU A 398 -2.51 5.68 -8.79
C LEU A 398 -1.66 6.16 -7.62
N ASN A 399 -2.20 7.01 -6.76
CA ASN A 399 -1.48 7.52 -5.60
C ASN A 399 -1.31 6.46 -4.49
N GLY A 400 -2.03 5.32 -4.60
CA GLY A 400 -1.90 4.16 -3.70
C GLY A 400 -2.76 4.21 -2.45
N SER A 401 -3.66 5.18 -2.30
CA SER A 401 -4.66 5.19 -1.22
C SER A 401 -5.75 4.15 -1.40
N MET A 402 -6.02 3.76 -2.66
CA MET A 402 -6.93 2.66 -3.05
C MET A 402 -6.21 1.62 -3.92
N SER A 403 -6.90 0.54 -4.22
CA SER A 403 -6.55 -0.50 -5.19
C SER A 403 -7.68 -0.63 -6.21
N LEU A 404 -7.44 -1.27 -7.35
CA LEU A 404 -8.52 -1.65 -8.27
C LEU A 404 -9.51 -2.60 -7.59
N VAL A 405 -8.98 -3.63 -6.90
CA VAL A 405 -9.79 -4.63 -6.18
C VAL A 405 -9.47 -4.59 -4.69
N GLY A 406 -10.49 -4.45 -3.88
CA GLY A 406 -10.41 -4.39 -2.41
C GLY A 406 -11.78 -4.34 -1.77
N THR A 407 -11.84 -4.04 -0.48
CA THR A 407 -13.09 -3.82 0.25
C THR A 407 -13.66 -2.42 -0.02
N ARG A 408 -14.93 -2.19 0.26
CA ARG A 408 -15.53 -0.86 0.11
C ARG A 408 -14.92 0.14 1.11
N PRO A 409 -14.51 1.35 0.68
CA PRO A 409 -14.08 2.40 1.60
C PRO A 409 -15.26 2.88 2.46
N ILE A 410 -15.09 2.85 3.78
CA ILE A 410 -16.11 3.18 4.76
C ILE A 410 -16.01 4.63 5.26
N LEU A 411 -17.10 5.14 5.84
CA LEU A 411 -17.13 6.43 6.54
C LEU A 411 -16.59 6.29 7.97
N GLN A 412 -16.15 7.41 8.56
CA GLN A 412 -15.72 7.44 9.97
C GLN A 412 -16.85 7.03 10.92
N ASP A 413 -18.08 7.45 10.63
CA ASP A 413 -19.24 7.12 11.45
C ASP A 413 -19.67 5.65 11.32
N GLU A 414 -19.47 5.04 10.14
CA GLU A 414 -19.65 3.60 9.95
C GLU A 414 -18.63 2.82 10.80
N LEU A 415 -17.36 3.26 10.86
CA LEU A 415 -16.33 2.60 11.67
C LEU A 415 -16.66 2.60 13.17
N ARG A 416 -17.29 3.66 13.68
CA ARG A 416 -17.68 3.75 15.09
C ARG A 416 -18.73 2.71 15.50
N GLN A 417 -19.49 2.19 14.53
CA GLN A 417 -20.53 1.19 14.73
C GLN A 417 -20.02 -0.24 14.48
N TYR A 418 -18.73 -0.40 14.13
CA TYR A 418 -18.16 -1.70 13.86
C TYR A 418 -17.94 -2.51 15.13
N GLU A 419 -18.36 -3.75 15.10
CA GLU A 419 -17.94 -4.79 16.02
C GLU A 419 -16.54 -5.31 15.65
N LEU A 420 -15.95 -6.12 16.52
CA LEU A 420 -14.57 -6.58 16.36
C LEU A 420 -14.32 -7.27 15.00
N HIS A 421 -15.20 -8.20 14.64
CA HIS A 421 -15.06 -8.98 13.39
C HIS A 421 -15.27 -8.12 12.13
N HIS A 422 -16.09 -7.06 12.19
CA HIS A 422 -16.28 -6.13 11.09
C HIS A 422 -14.98 -5.41 10.69
N ARG A 423 -14.07 -5.22 11.66
CA ARG A 423 -12.79 -4.52 11.43
C ARG A 423 -11.89 -5.25 10.44
N ALA A 424 -12.04 -6.56 10.27
CA ALA A 424 -11.28 -7.32 9.27
C ALA A 424 -11.37 -6.70 7.87
N ARG A 425 -12.49 -6.06 7.52
CA ARG A 425 -12.70 -5.39 6.22
C ARG A 425 -11.71 -4.29 5.91
N ILE A 426 -11.18 -3.60 6.91
CA ILE A 426 -10.19 -2.53 6.73
C ILE A 426 -8.74 -3.01 6.85
N ALA A 427 -8.49 -4.31 7.01
CA ALA A 427 -7.14 -4.88 7.04
C ALA A 427 -6.39 -4.77 5.70
N ILE A 428 -7.09 -4.46 4.61
CA ILE A 428 -6.52 -4.26 3.28
C ILE A 428 -6.87 -2.87 2.72
N LYS A 429 -6.22 -2.48 1.60
CA LYS A 429 -6.60 -1.25 0.89
C LYS A 429 -8.01 -1.37 0.34
N PRO A 430 -8.84 -0.31 0.44
CA PRO A 430 -10.14 -0.27 -0.21
C PRO A 430 -9.98 -0.32 -1.73
N GLY A 431 -10.98 -0.91 -2.41
CA GLY A 431 -11.01 -1.06 -3.86
C GLY A 431 -12.06 -0.19 -4.54
N ILE A 432 -11.90 0.03 -5.85
CA ILE A 432 -12.97 0.52 -6.71
C ILE A 432 -14.05 -0.56 -6.84
N THR A 433 -13.61 -1.82 -6.96
CA THR A 433 -14.48 -3.01 -6.95
C THR A 433 -14.01 -4.01 -5.90
N GLY A 434 -14.86 -4.98 -5.56
CA GLY A 434 -14.56 -6.00 -4.56
C GLY A 434 -15.48 -7.21 -4.66
N MET A 435 -15.23 -8.22 -3.83
CA MET A 435 -15.94 -9.50 -3.86
C MET A 435 -17.45 -9.32 -3.68
N TRP A 436 -17.89 -8.61 -2.65
CA TRP A 436 -19.31 -8.38 -2.40
C TRP A 436 -19.99 -7.62 -3.55
N GLN A 437 -19.28 -6.67 -4.18
CA GLN A 437 -19.80 -5.88 -5.28
C GLN A 437 -20.09 -6.74 -6.53
N VAL A 438 -19.29 -7.80 -6.77
CA VAL A 438 -19.47 -8.71 -7.90
C VAL A 438 -20.29 -9.96 -7.55
N SER A 439 -20.77 -10.07 -6.30
CA SER A 439 -21.54 -11.23 -5.82
C SER A 439 -23.03 -10.95 -5.58
N GLY A 440 -23.48 -9.71 -5.81
CA GLY A 440 -24.90 -9.35 -5.63
C GLY A 440 -25.13 -7.86 -5.40
N ARG A 441 -24.06 -7.07 -5.12
CA ARG A 441 -24.08 -5.62 -4.97
C ARG A 441 -25.33 -5.09 -4.23
N SER A 442 -26.31 -4.59 -4.97
CA SER A 442 -27.53 -3.95 -4.43
C SER A 442 -28.53 -4.93 -3.83
N ASP A 443 -28.48 -6.19 -4.20
CA ASP A 443 -29.42 -7.21 -3.73
C ASP A 443 -29.03 -7.76 -2.36
N ILE A 444 -27.75 -7.54 -1.93
CA ILE A 444 -27.29 -7.88 -0.58
C ILE A 444 -27.67 -6.73 0.37
N THR A 445 -28.70 -6.96 1.15
CA THR A 445 -29.23 -5.99 2.16
C THR A 445 -28.73 -6.30 3.57
N ASP A 446 -28.20 -7.49 3.80
CA ASP A 446 -27.61 -7.92 5.08
C ASP A 446 -26.15 -7.47 5.14
N PHE A 447 -25.81 -6.70 6.17
CA PHE A 447 -24.45 -6.20 6.39
C PHE A 447 -23.47 -7.33 6.76
N GLU A 448 -23.94 -8.34 7.50
CA GLU A 448 -23.12 -9.50 7.86
C GLU A 448 -22.69 -10.31 6.62
N GLU A 449 -23.54 -10.41 5.62
CA GLU A 449 -23.19 -11.06 4.36
C GLU A 449 -22.12 -10.26 3.59
N VAL A 450 -22.19 -8.93 3.63
CA VAL A 450 -21.11 -8.07 3.08
C VAL A 450 -19.80 -8.29 3.83
N VAL A 451 -19.83 -8.38 5.16
CA VAL A 451 -18.64 -8.67 6.00
C VAL A 451 -18.07 -10.04 5.66
N ARG A 452 -18.93 -11.05 5.53
CA ARG A 452 -18.53 -12.42 5.19
C ARG A 452 -17.80 -12.48 3.85
N LEU A 453 -18.36 -11.86 2.81
CA LEU A 453 -17.76 -11.85 1.46
C LEU A 453 -16.44 -11.08 1.43
N ASP A 454 -16.34 -9.94 2.12
CA ASP A 454 -15.10 -9.17 2.22
C ASP A 454 -14.02 -9.93 2.99
N THR A 455 -14.39 -10.62 4.07
CA THR A 455 -13.47 -11.45 4.88
C THR A 455 -13.03 -12.70 4.10
N GLU A 456 -13.93 -13.32 3.34
CA GLU A 456 -13.61 -14.43 2.44
C GLU A 456 -12.59 -13.99 1.38
N TYR A 457 -12.78 -12.83 0.77
CA TYR A 457 -11.82 -12.25 -0.17
C TYR A 457 -10.44 -12.06 0.48
N ILE A 458 -10.37 -11.51 1.69
CA ILE A 458 -9.12 -11.27 2.41
C ILE A 458 -8.40 -12.58 2.71
N SER A 459 -9.13 -13.56 3.26
CA SER A 459 -8.57 -14.85 3.69
C SER A 459 -8.07 -15.71 2.53
N ASN A 460 -8.80 -15.68 1.39
CA ASN A 460 -8.51 -16.50 0.22
C ASN A 460 -7.78 -15.73 -0.89
N TRP A 461 -7.39 -14.50 -0.64
CA TRP A 461 -6.80 -13.65 -1.66
C TRP A 461 -5.59 -14.31 -2.34
N ASN A 462 -5.60 -14.22 -3.64
CA ASN A 462 -4.48 -14.48 -4.53
C ASN A 462 -4.62 -13.57 -5.77
N PHE A 463 -3.56 -13.41 -6.54
CA PHE A 463 -3.57 -12.53 -7.72
C PHE A 463 -4.63 -12.94 -8.77
N GLY A 464 -4.86 -14.25 -8.95
CA GLY A 464 -5.89 -14.76 -9.87
C GLY A 464 -7.31 -14.37 -9.46
N LEU A 465 -7.58 -14.25 -8.14
CA LEU A 465 -8.87 -13.80 -7.63
C LEU A 465 -9.13 -12.33 -8.00
N ASP A 466 -8.11 -11.46 -7.94
CA ASP A 466 -8.24 -10.08 -8.40
C ASP A 466 -8.60 -10.00 -9.88
N ILE A 467 -7.94 -10.77 -10.72
CA ILE A 467 -8.25 -10.83 -12.16
C ILE A 467 -9.70 -11.30 -12.39
N LYS A 468 -10.13 -12.33 -11.67
CA LYS A 468 -11.51 -12.84 -11.75
C LYS A 468 -12.55 -11.77 -11.36
N ILE A 469 -12.28 -11.00 -10.28
CA ILE A 469 -13.17 -9.93 -9.82
C ILE A 469 -13.22 -8.81 -10.87
N LEU A 470 -12.07 -8.39 -11.42
CA LEU A 470 -12.03 -7.37 -12.47
C LEU A 470 -12.83 -7.79 -13.71
N PHE A 471 -12.69 -9.03 -14.15
CA PHE A 471 -13.47 -9.56 -15.28
C PHE A 471 -14.97 -9.52 -14.99
N LYS A 472 -15.39 -9.99 -13.81
CA LYS A 472 -16.80 -9.92 -13.41
C LYS A 472 -17.32 -8.49 -13.36
N THR A 473 -16.52 -7.55 -12.84
CA THR A 473 -16.86 -6.11 -12.77
C THR A 473 -17.15 -5.56 -14.16
N VAL A 474 -16.25 -5.83 -15.13
CA VAL A 474 -16.46 -5.36 -16.52
C VAL A 474 -17.76 -5.90 -17.10
N ILE A 475 -18.04 -7.21 -16.91
CA ILE A 475 -19.28 -7.85 -17.40
C ILE A 475 -20.51 -7.20 -16.76
N MET A 476 -20.50 -6.96 -15.45
CA MET A 476 -21.62 -6.34 -14.72
C MET A 476 -21.88 -4.89 -15.17
N VAL A 477 -20.81 -4.12 -15.38
CA VAL A 477 -20.94 -2.73 -15.88
C VAL A 477 -21.54 -2.73 -17.29
N LEU A 478 -21.10 -3.63 -18.16
CA LEU A 478 -21.63 -3.74 -19.52
C LEU A 478 -23.10 -4.19 -19.53
N LYS A 479 -23.50 -5.10 -18.63
CA LYS A 479 -24.88 -5.55 -18.50
C LYS A 479 -25.78 -4.57 -17.73
N ARG A 480 -25.20 -3.53 -17.11
CA ARG A 480 -25.90 -2.57 -16.22
C ARG A 480 -26.60 -3.25 -15.03
N GLU A 481 -26.10 -4.42 -14.59
CA GLU A 481 -26.65 -5.12 -13.44
C GLU A 481 -26.22 -4.42 -12.13
N GLY A 482 -27.18 -4.18 -11.21
CA GLY A 482 -26.92 -3.66 -9.87
C GLY A 482 -26.52 -2.17 -9.77
N SER A 483 -26.73 -1.35 -10.81
CA SER A 483 -26.61 0.11 -10.71
C SER A 483 -27.92 0.71 -10.17
N VAL A 484 -27.84 1.40 -9.03
CA VAL A 484 -28.95 2.14 -8.39
C VAL A 484 -28.61 3.60 -8.32
#